data_15261580f1fbd488059335d59e7a9254
#
_entry.id   15261580f1fbd488059335d59e7a9254
#
_cell.length_a   1.000
_cell.length_b   1.000
_cell.length_c   1.000
_cell.angle_alpha   90.00
_cell.angle_beta   90.00
_cell.angle_gamma   90.00
#
_symmetry.space_group_name_H-M   'P 1'
#
loop_
_entity.id
_entity.type
_entity.pdbx_description
1 polymer ?
#
loop_
_entity_poly.entity_id
_entity_poly.type
_entity_poly.pdbx_seq_one_letter_code
_entity_poly.pdbx_strand_id
1 'polypeptide(L)'
;FTLKTANNYHAYWRDVLANTPTDFTFEESHFADFRIQRFGFVPLVRVAEPTQFSLLVSPENKDKGIQGLFSGTIVSMPSPSLGYLFLGELFPNPIAQPDISSTAQTWKDGVDSVFAMEAAGAIVPVYIAQQYPNLESVFLSRSLPGRSINASRKVPADARNAVTNAMLKLHQNAGLIDVLTELGTTQFIKSNAADVYGNERMLRRVFGYPKSPLKAKPAPAAKPAAVPAPVPAVKK
;
A
#
# COMPACT_ATOMS: atom_id res chain seq x y z
N PHE A 1 18.39 -9.82 12.76
CA PHE A 1 17.34 -8.80 12.58
C PHE A 1 16.45 -8.74 13.83
N THR A 2 16.08 -7.51 14.24
CA THR A 2 15.08 -7.28 15.29
C THR A 2 13.85 -6.69 14.62
N LEU A 3 12.71 -7.39 14.68
CA LEU A 3 11.45 -6.88 14.18
C LEU A 3 10.89 -5.84 15.15
N LYS A 4 10.48 -4.70 14.63
CA LYS A 4 9.70 -3.68 15.36
C LYS A 4 8.37 -3.50 14.64
N THR A 5 7.29 -3.58 15.40
CA THR A 5 5.93 -3.31 14.91
C THR A 5 5.37 -2.09 15.62
N ALA A 6 4.53 -1.35 14.95
CA ALA A 6 3.73 -0.29 15.57
C ALA A 6 2.35 -0.85 15.96
N ASN A 7 1.78 -0.34 17.04
CA ASN A 7 0.46 -0.79 17.50
C ASN A 7 -0.68 -0.46 16.52
N ASN A 8 -0.51 0.60 15.73
CA ASN A 8 -1.46 1.00 14.68
C ASN A 8 -0.80 1.99 13.71
N TYR A 9 -1.52 2.38 12.66
CA TYR A 9 -1.05 3.32 11.65
C TYR A 9 -0.72 4.70 12.21
N HIS A 10 -1.46 5.18 13.20
CA HIS A 10 -1.19 6.47 13.83
C HIS A 10 0.14 6.47 14.59
N ALA A 11 0.39 5.43 15.40
CA ALA A 11 1.67 5.24 16.09
C ALA A 11 2.82 5.10 15.08
N TYR A 12 2.62 4.34 14.01
CA TYR A 12 3.60 4.20 12.93
C TYR A 12 3.93 5.56 12.28
N TRP A 13 2.90 6.35 11.95
CA TRP A 13 3.09 7.67 11.34
C TRP A 13 3.87 8.63 12.25
N ARG A 14 3.62 8.60 13.54
CA ARG A 14 4.39 9.39 14.51
C ARG A 14 5.89 9.01 14.47
N ASP A 15 6.20 7.72 14.39
CA ASP A 15 7.59 7.22 14.30
C ASP A 15 8.23 7.60 12.95
N VAL A 16 7.45 7.59 11.87
CA VAL A 16 7.89 8.05 10.54
C VAL A 16 8.24 9.54 10.58
N LEU A 17 7.37 10.38 11.17
CA LEU A 17 7.60 11.83 11.29
C LEU A 17 8.83 12.15 12.14
N ALA A 18 9.02 11.43 13.26
CA ALA A 18 10.16 11.57 14.15
C ALA A 18 11.46 11.05 13.55
N ASN A 19 11.39 10.40 12.37
CA ASN A 19 12.52 9.67 11.76
C ASN A 19 13.17 8.70 12.74
N THR A 20 12.34 7.99 13.50
CA THR A 20 12.81 6.97 14.45
C THR A 20 13.77 6.02 13.77
N PRO A 21 14.97 5.78 14.34
CA PRO A 21 16.00 4.96 13.69
C PRO A 21 15.49 3.58 13.33
N THR A 22 15.65 3.23 12.07
CA THR A 22 15.34 1.91 11.51
C THR A 22 16.25 1.65 10.32
N ASP A 23 16.68 0.40 10.16
CA ASP A 23 17.54 0.00 9.04
C ASP A 23 16.71 -0.32 7.80
N PHE A 24 15.63 -1.08 7.99
CA PHE A 24 14.72 -1.46 6.92
C PHE A 24 13.28 -1.18 7.32
N THR A 25 12.43 -0.87 6.34
CA THR A 25 10.99 -0.72 6.52
C THR A 25 10.26 -1.60 5.51
N PHE A 26 9.09 -2.14 5.90
CA PHE A 26 8.12 -2.71 4.97
C PHE A 26 6.82 -1.93 5.12
N GLU A 27 6.47 -1.15 4.10
CA GLU A 27 5.45 -0.13 4.23
C GLU A 27 4.69 0.15 2.93
N GLU A 28 3.55 0.78 3.06
CA GLU A 28 2.72 1.24 1.94
C GLU A 28 3.40 2.38 1.18
N SER A 29 3.03 2.53 -0.09
CA SER A 29 3.71 3.42 -1.03
C SER A 29 3.76 4.90 -0.62
N HIS A 30 2.78 5.40 0.11
CA HIS A 30 2.75 6.79 0.58
C HIS A 30 3.76 7.06 1.71
N PHE A 31 3.99 6.10 2.62
CA PHE A 31 5.04 6.18 3.61
C PHE A 31 6.42 6.01 2.98
N ALA A 32 6.54 5.05 2.06
CA ALA A 32 7.79 4.83 1.32
C ALA A 32 8.22 6.10 0.58
N ASP A 33 7.31 6.73 -0.16
CA ASP A 33 7.59 7.98 -0.87
C ASP A 33 8.00 9.09 0.11
N PHE A 34 7.30 9.23 1.23
CA PHE A 34 7.64 10.22 2.26
C PHE A 34 9.07 10.00 2.79
N ARG A 35 9.45 8.77 3.17
CA ARG A 35 10.79 8.46 3.67
C ARG A 35 11.88 8.64 2.61
N ILE A 36 11.62 8.23 1.38
CA ILE A 36 12.54 8.41 0.26
C ILE A 36 12.80 9.90 0.07
N GLN A 37 11.75 10.69 0.01
CA GLN A 37 11.86 12.11 -0.23
C GLN A 37 12.47 12.89 0.93
N ARG A 38 12.11 12.59 2.18
CA ARG A 38 12.55 13.37 3.33
C ARG A 38 13.83 12.87 3.97
N PHE A 39 14.01 11.57 4.00
CA PHE A 39 15.11 10.94 4.73
C PHE A 39 16.07 10.19 3.82
N GLY A 40 15.76 10.12 2.51
CA GLY A 40 16.58 9.51 1.48
C GLY A 40 16.71 8.01 1.64
N PHE A 41 15.68 7.36 2.11
CA PHE A 41 15.62 5.90 2.07
C PHE A 41 15.79 5.40 0.64
N VAL A 42 16.35 4.20 0.52
CA VAL A 42 16.62 3.54 -0.76
C VAL A 42 15.59 2.43 -0.94
N PRO A 43 14.71 2.50 -1.94
CA PRO A 43 13.80 1.40 -2.23
C PRO A 43 14.58 0.21 -2.77
N LEU A 44 14.25 -0.99 -2.28
CA LEU A 44 14.90 -2.24 -2.65
C LEU A 44 13.98 -3.10 -3.51
N VAL A 45 12.88 -3.54 -2.93
CA VAL A 45 11.89 -4.40 -3.58
C VAL A 45 10.48 -3.98 -3.15
N ARG A 46 9.49 -4.37 -3.94
CA ARG A 46 8.07 -4.23 -3.58
C ARG A 46 7.32 -5.50 -3.94
N VAL A 47 6.15 -5.70 -3.37
CA VAL A 47 5.24 -6.74 -3.83
C VAL A 47 4.87 -6.48 -5.29
N ALA A 48 4.71 -7.54 -6.07
CA ALA A 48 4.49 -7.44 -7.52
C ALA A 48 3.11 -6.84 -7.82
N GLU A 49 2.11 -7.24 -7.08
CA GLU A 49 0.74 -6.81 -7.25
C GLU A 49 0.56 -5.36 -6.81
N PRO A 50 -0.22 -4.58 -7.56
CA PRO A 50 -0.59 -3.24 -7.15
C PRO A 50 -1.51 -3.28 -5.92
N THR A 51 -1.44 -2.24 -5.11
CA THR A 51 -2.36 -2.06 -3.99
C THR A 51 -3.59 -1.28 -4.47
N GLN A 52 -4.76 -1.91 -4.34
CA GLN A 52 -6.08 -1.28 -4.52
C GLN A 52 -6.95 -1.60 -3.32
N PHE A 53 -7.91 -0.73 -3.06
CA PHE A 53 -8.89 -0.87 -1.99
C PHE A 53 -10.29 -0.96 -2.56
N SER A 54 -11.10 -1.82 -1.96
CA SER A 54 -12.51 -1.99 -2.25
C SER A 54 -13.35 -1.53 -1.06
N LEU A 55 -14.43 -0.82 -1.32
CA LEU A 55 -15.44 -0.50 -0.32
C LEU A 55 -16.53 -1.57 -0.42
N LEU A 56 -16.55 -2.44 0.56
CA LEU A 56 -17.47 -3.56 0.66
C LEU A 56 -18.73 -3.16 1.41
N VAL A 57 -19.86 -3.66 0.95
CA VAL A 57 -21.18 -3.55 1.56
C VAL A 57 -21.90 -4.90 1.56
N SER A 58 -22.97 -5.04 2.34
CA SER A 58 -23.84 -6.19 2.24
C SER A 58 -24.61 -6.19 0.90
N PRO A 59 -25.05 -7.35 0.38
CA PRO A 59 -25.72 -7.45 -0.93
C PRO A 59 -26.94 -6.57 -1.09
N GLU A 60 -27.73 -6.39 -0.02
CA GLU A 60 -28.92 -5.54 -0.01
C GLU A 60 -28.62 -4.05 -0.18
N ASN A 61 -27.38 -3.63 0.03
CA ASN A 61 -26.95 -2.25 -0.12
C ASN A 61 -26.24 -1.98 -1.45
N LYS A 62 -26.00 -3.03 -2.26
CA LYS A 62 -25.34 -2.91 -3.56
C LYS A 62 -25.97 -1.87 -4.47
N ASP A 63 -27.28 -1.99 -4.67
CA ASP A 63 -28.02 -1.12 -5.60
C ASP A 63 -28.13 0.33 -5.12
N LYS A 64 -27.94 0.57 -3.83
CA LYS A 64 -27.86 1.91 -3.26
C LYS A 64 -26.52 2.57 -3.56
N GLY A 65 -25.51 1.77 -3.91
CA GLY A 65 -24.16 2.24 -4.22
C GLY A 65 -23.57 3.11 -3.10
N ILE A 66 -22.69 4.03 -3.47
CA ILE A 66 -22.07 4.98 -2.53
C ILE A 66 -23.10 5.86 -1.82
N GLN A 67 -24.22 6.17 -2.48
CA GLN A 67 -25.26 7.02 -1.91
C GLN A 67 -25.93 6.39 -0.68
N GLY A 68 -26.07 5.08 -0.65
CA GLY A 68 -26.61 4.34 0.49
C GLY A 68 -25.76 4.39 1.77
N LEU A 69 -24.51 4.87 1.65
CA LEU A 69 -23.58 4.92 2.77
C LEU A 69 -23.66 6.22 3.59
N PHE A 70 -24.28 7.28 3.07
CA PHE A 70 -24.30 8.58 3.73
C PHE A 70 -25.03 8.63 5.08
N SER A 71 -25.93 7.70 5.32
CA SER A 71 -26.64 7.58 6.60
C SER A 71 -26.05 6.52 7.54
N GLY A 72 -24.94 5.92 7.18
CA GLY A 72 -24.35 4.81 7.91
C GLY A 72 -22.88 5.04 8.29
N THR A 73 -22.32 4.07 8.97
CA THR A 73 -20.91 4.05 9.37
C THR A 73 -20.09 3.24 8.38
N ILE A 74 -18.93 3.75 7.96
CA ILE A 74 -17.93 3.01 7.21
C ILE A 74 -16.75 2.72 8.12
N VAL A 75 -16.35 1.45 8.19
CA VAL A 75 -15.20 1.03 8.99
C VAL A 75 -13.91 1.06 8.18
N SER A 76 -12.85 1.57 8.79
CA SER A 76 -11.49 1.62 8.24
C SER A 76 -10.46 1.33 9.33
N MET A 77 -9.28 0.95 8.91
CA MET A 77 -8.10 1.02 9.77
C MET A 77 -7.80 2.48 10.12
N PRO A 78 -7.10 2.73 11.25
CA PRO A 78 -6.78 4.09 11.68
C PRO A 78 -6.03 4.90 10.64
N SER A 79 -6.23 6.23 10.68
CA SER A 79 -5.42 7.19 9.93
C SER A 79 -3.93 7.03 10.28
N PRO A 80 -3.04 7.12 9.30
CA PRO A 80 -3.22 7.34 7.87
C PRO A 80 -3.08 6.06 7.03
N SER A 81 -3.81 5.00 7.33
CA SER A 81 -3.90 3.86 6.41
C SER A 81 -4.40 4.29 5.02
N LEU A 82 -4.00 3.57 3.96
CA LEU A 82 -4.47 3.89 2.60
C LEU A 82 -5.99 3.81 2.50
N GLY A 83 -6.64 2.88 3.19
CA GLY A 83 -8.10 2.81 3.22
C GLY A 83 -8.73 4.10 3.73
N TYR A 84 -8.26 4.60 4.88
CA TYR A 84 -8.73 5.88 5.44
C TYR A 84 -8.48 7.05 4.47
N LEU A 85 -7.31 7.10 3.85
CA LEU A 85 -6.95 8.16 2.91
C LEU A 85 -7.82 8.15 1.65
N PHE A 86 -8.17 6.96 1.15
CA PHE A 86 -9.10 6.81 0.02
C PHE A 86 -10.53 7.22 0.38
N LEU A 87 -11.00 6.95 1.60
CA LEU A 87 -12.30 7.47 2.06
C LEU A 87 -12.32 9.01 2.05
N GLY A 88 -11.23 9.66 2.47
CA GLY A 88 -11.10 11.11 2.38
C GLY A 88 -11.03 11.65 0.94
N GLU A 89 -10.59 10.85 -0.04
CA GLU A 89 -10.68 11.19 -1.47
C GLU A 89 -12.10 10.98 -2.02
N LEU A 90 -12.78 9.93 -1.59
CA LEU A 90 -14.13 9.57 -2.01
C LEU A 90 -15.17 10.53 -1.44
N PHE A 91 -15.00 10.94 -0.18
CA PHE A 91 -15.88 11.87 0.54
C PHE A 91 -15.14 13.17 0.89
N PRO A 92 -14.89 14.06 -0.10
CA PRO A 92 -14.06 15.24 0.11
C PRO A 92 -14.73 16.34 0.94
N ASN A 93 -16.06 16.29 1.10
CA ASN A 93 -16.82 17.25 1.89
C ASN A 93 -17.09 16.69 3.29
N PRO A 94 -16.44 17.21 4.35
CA PRO A 94 -16.60 16.69 5.71
C PRO A 94 -18.00 16.88 6.30
N ILE A 95 -18.82 17.78 5.72
CA ILE A 95 -20.22 18.00 6.17
C ILE A 95 -21.18 16.98 5.53
N ALA A 96 -20.81 16.49 4.34
CA ALA A 96 -21.61 15.53 3.57
C ALA A 96 -20.76 14.26 3.35
N GLN A 97 -20.43 13.57 4.43
CA GLN A 97 -19.75 12.27 4.40
C GLN A 97 -20.44 11.30 5.38
N PRO A 98 -20.32 10.00 5.14
CA PRO A 98 -20.70 8.99 6.14
C PRO A 98 -19.90 9.15 7.43
N ASP A 99 -20.40 8.57 8.51
CA ASP A 99 -19.59 8.41 9.70
C ASP A 99 -18.43 7.42 9.40
N ILE A 100 -17.19 7.82 9.67
CA ILE A 100 -16.01 7.00 9.40
C ILE A 100 -15.42 6.53 10.74
N SER A 101 -15.72 5.29 11.10
CA SER A 101 -15.08 4.62 12.22
C SER A 101 -13.68 4.12 11.82
N SER A 102 -12.65 4.71 12.39
CA SER A 102 -11.24 4.36 12.12
C SER A 102 -10.60 3.63 13.30
N THR A 103 -11.34 2.69 13.91
CA THR A 103 -10.94 1.98 15.13
C THR A 103 -10.55 0.52 14.90
N ALA A 104 -10.77 -0.01 13.69
CA ALA A 104 -10.42 -1.39 13.36
C ALA A 104 -8.92 -1.67 13.59
N GLN A 105 -8.61 -2.81 14.18
CA GLN A 105 -7.24 -3.25 14.42
C GLN A 105 -6.70 -4.06 13.22
N THR A 106 -7.61 -4.74 12.51
CA THR A 106 -7.32 -5.50 11.30
C THR A 106 -8.32 -5.17 10.20
N TRP A 107 -7.98 -5.49 8.95
CA TRP A 107 -8.95 -5.35 7.85
C TRP A 107 -10.18 -6.24 8.03
N LYS A 108 -9.98 -7.39 8.69
CA LYS A 108 -11.05 -8.34 8.96
C LYS A 108 -12.10 -7.76 9.91
N ASP A 109 -11.69 -7.00 10.92
CA ASP A 109 -12.64 -6.37 11.86
C ASP A 109 -13.67 -5.50 11.14
N GLY A 110 -13.24 -4.78 10.10
CA GLY A 110 -14.14 -3.99 9.26
C GLY A 110 -15.16 -4.86 8.51
N VAL A 111 -14.70 -5.99 7.96
CA VAL A 111 -15.57 -6.95 7.26
C VAL A 111 -16.56 -7.58 8.24
N ASP A 112 -16.10 -8.01 9.41
CA ASP A 112 -16.93 -8.61 10.45
C ASP A 112 -18.04 -7.63 10.91
N SER A 113 -17.74 -6.33 11.02
CA SER A 113 -18.74 -5.30 11.35
C SER A 113 -19.83 -5.16 10.28
N VAL A 114 -19.49 -5.35 8.99
CA VAL A 114 -20.50 -5.37 7.91
C VAL A 114 -21.40 -6.60 8.01
N PHE A 115 -20.82 -7.78 8.28
CA PHE A 115 -21.61 -9.01 8.48
C PHE A 115 -22.51 -8.94 9.71
N ALA A 116 -22.04 -8.29 10.78
CA ALA A 116 -22.83 -8.08 12.00
C ALA A 116 -23.91 -6.99 11.83
N MET A 117 -23.99 -6.33 10.66
CA MET A 117 -24.85 -5.18 10.40
C MET A 117 -24.60 -3.97 11.34
N GLU A 118 -23.42 -3.91 11.93
CA GLU A 118 -22.94 -2.79 12.75
C GLU A 118 -22.39 -1.63 11.91
N ALA A 119 -21.99 -1.95 10.67
CA ALA A 119 -21.49 -0.97 9.71
C ALA A 119 -22.19 -1.12 8.35
N ALA A 120 -22.40 0.01 7.69
CA ALA A 120 -22.95 0.06 6.33
C ALA A 120 -21.93 -0.39 5.28
N GLY A 121 -20.63 -0.24 5.58
CA GLY A 121 -19.56 -0.67 4.69
C GLY A 121 -18.20 -0.72 5.38
N ALA A 122 -17.25 -1.37 4.72
CA ALA A 122 -15.85 -1.45 5.15
C ALA A 122 -14.90 -1.27 3.97
N ILE A 123 -13.87 -0.43 4.13
CA ILE A 123 -12.84 -0.28 3.11
C ILE A 123 -11.66 -1.19 3.43
N VAL A 124 -11.35 -2.10 2.50
CA VAL A 124 -10.30 -3.10 2.67
C VAL A 124 -9.46 -3.25 1.40
N PRO A 125 -8.21 -3.75 1.49
CA PRO A 125 -7.44 -4.13 0.32
C PRO A 125 -8.17 -5.17 -0.53
N VAL A 126 -8.01 -5.11 -1.85
CA VAL A 126 -8.69 -6.04 -2.79
C VAL A 126 -8.38 -7.51 -2.48
N TYR A 127 -7.15 -7.85 -2.08
CA TYR A 127 -6.79 -9.23 -1.73
C TYR A 127 -7.52 -9.75 -0.47
N ILE A 128 -7.97 -8.85 0.41
CA ILE A 128 -8.87 -9.18 1.51
C ILE A 128 -10.31 -9.29 0.98
N ALA A 129 -10.77 -8.33 0.18
CA ALA A 129 -12.12 -8.34 -0.38
C ALA A 129 -12.43 -9.65 -1.13
N GLN A 130 -11.46 -10.19 -1.86
CA GLN A 130 -11.59 -11.45 -2.61
C GLN A 130 -11.86 -12.68 -1.72
N GLN A 131 -11.57 -12.61 -0.43
CA GLN A 131 -11.86 -13.69 0.53
C GLN A 131 -13.32 -13.70 0.97
N TYR A 132 -14.11 -12.67 0.63
CA TYR A 132 -15.48 -12.48 1.07
C TYR A 132 -16.45 -12.31 -0.11
N PRO A 133 -16.68 -13.36 -0.91
CA PRO A 133 -17.51 -13.28 -2.12
C PRO A 133 -18.99 -12.98 -1.82
N ASN A 134 -19.40 -13.05 -0.56
CA ASN A 134 -20.76 -12.73 -0.11
C ASN A 134 -20.99 -11.24 0.15
N LEU A 135 -19.95 -10.41 0.03
CA LEU A 135 -20.04 -8.97 0.10
C LEU A 135 -19.85 -8.36 -1.29
N GLU A 136 -20.43 -7.19 -1.49
CA GLU A 136 -20.41 -6.49 -2.77
C GLU A 136 -19.49 -5.27 -2.74
N SER A 137 -18.76 -5.05 -3.82
CA SER A 137 -17.91 -3.87 -3.98
C SER A 137 -18.68 -2.75 -4.63
N VAL A 138 -18.85 -1.62 -3.95
CA VAL A 138 -19.49 -0.40 -4.49
C VAL A 138 -18.48 0.67 -4.90
N PHE A 139 -17.22 0.50 -4.58
CA PHE A 139 -16.13 1.37 -5.00
C PHE A 139 -14.82 0.61 -5.09
N LEU A 140 -14.04 0.92 -6.11
CA LEU A 140 -12.67 0.45 -6.28
C LEU A 140 -11.74 1.66 -6.40
N SER A 141 -10.72 1.72 -5.55
CA SER A 141 -9.74 2.80 -5.60
C SER A 141 -8.87 2.75 -6.85
N ARG A 142 -8.19 3.84 -7.15
CA ARG A 142 -7.06 3.80 -8.08
C ARG A 142 -5.99 2.85 -7.60
N SER A 143 -5.23 2.32 -8.54
CA SER A 143 -4.09 1.46 -8.27
C SER A 143 -2.88 2.27 -7.78
N LEU A 144 -2.24 1.76 -6.73
CA LEU A 144 -0.97 2.25 -6.21
C LEU A 144 0.10 1.16 -6.29
N PRO A 145 1.38 1.50 -6.29
CA PRO A 145 2.44 0.50 -6.15
C PRO A 145 2.25 -0.32 -4.87
N GLY A 146 2.54 -1.61 -4.96
CA GLY A 146 2.49 -2.50 -3.82
C GLY A 146 3.44 -2.08 -2.70
N ARG A 147 3.22 -2.62 -1.49
CA ARG A 147 4.07 -2.37 -0.31
C ARG A 147 5.52 -2.67 -0.63
N SER A 148 6.43 -1.85 -0.12
CA SER A 148 7.85 -1.93 -0.47
C SER A 148 8.75 -2.10 0.75
N ILE A 149 9.86 -2.81 0.54
CA ILE A 149 10.98 -2.82 1.47
C ILE A 149 11.95 -1.72 1.06
N ASN A 150 12.22 -0.83 2.00
CA ASN A 150 13.12 0.29 1.82
C ASN A 150 14.22 0.24 2.89
N ALA A 151 15.43 0.64 2.53
CA ALA A 151 16.57 0.69 3.43
C ALA A 151 16.94 2.13 3.79
N SER A 152 17.30 2.37 5.04
CA SER A 152 17.97 3.61 5.43
C SER A 152 19.27 3.78 4.64
N ARG A 153 19.65 5.03 4.36
CA ARG A 153 20.97 5.33 3.73
C ARG A 153 22.15 4.77 4.51
N LYS A 154 22.00 4.61 5.82
CA LYS A 154 23.07 4.14 6.71
C LYS A 154 23.38 2.64 6.53
N VAL A 155 22.45 1.90 5.95
CA VAL A 155 22.65 0.47 5.68
C VAL A 155 23.69 0.32 4.56
N PRO A 156 24.76 -0.48 4.78
CA PRO A 156 25.78 -0.75 3.76
C PRO A 156 25.20 -1.33 2.47
N ALA A 157 25.85 -1.08 1.34
CA ALA A 157 25.38 -1.52 0.03
C ALA A 157 25.30 -3.05 -0.10
N ASP A 158 26.25 -3.76 0.46
CA ASP A 158 26.29 -5.23 0.50
C ASP A 158 25.10 -5.82 1.28
N ALA A 159 24.76 -5.23 2.44
CA ALA A 159 23.58 -5.64 3.22
C ALA A 159 22.28 -5.34 2.45
N ARG A 160 22.18 -4.18 1.77
CA ARG A 160 21.02 -3.85 0.91
C ARG A 160 20.88 -4.86 -0.23
N ASN A 161 22.01 -5.21 -0.88
CA ASN A 161 22.00 -6.19 -1.97
C ASN A 161 21.64 -7.60 -1.48
N ALA A 162 22.13 -7.99 -0.31
CA ALA A 162 21.78 -9.28 0.29
C ALA A 162 20.27 -9.39 0.55
N VAL A 163 19.66 -8.37 1.17
CA VAL A 163 18.22 -8.32 1.40
C VAL A 163 17.45 -8.32 0.08
N THR A 164 17.85 -7.49 -0.88
CA THR A 164 17.21 -7.44 -2.20
C THR A 164 17.21 -8.81 -2.87
N ASN A 165 18.35 -9.49 -2.90
CA ASN A 165 18.48 -10.80 -3.55
C ASN A 165 17.69 -11.89 -2.84
N ALA A 166 17.64 -11.87 -1.51
CA ALA A 166 16.84 -12.79 -0.73
C ALA A 166 15.34 -12.62 -1.02
N MET A 167 14.85 -11.38 -1.00
CA MET A 167 13.43 -11.09 -1.25
C MET A 167 13.00 -11.41 -2.67
N LEU A 168 13.83 -11.14 -3.68
CA LEU A 168 13.53 -11.48 -5.07
C LEU A 168 13.41 -12.99 -5.32
N LYS A 169 14.00 -13.82 -4.46
CA LYS A 169 13.98 -15.29 -4.56
C LYS A 169 12.96 -15.94 -3.62
N LEU A 170 12.24 -15.15 -2.81
CA LEU A 170 11.38 -15.67 -1.74
C LEU A 170 10.31 -16.65 -2.29
N HIS A 171 9.74 -16.31 -3.45
CA HIS A 171 8.73 -17.14 -4.14
C HIS A 171 9.25 -18.51 -4.62
N GLN A 172 10.56 -18.71 -4.65
CA GLN A 172 11.19 -20.00 -5.01
C GLN A 172 11.21 -20.99 -3.85
N ASN A 173 10.91 -20.53 -2.62
CA ASN A 173 10.84 -21.37 -1.44
C ASN A 173 9.39 -21.77 -1.16
N ALA A 174 9.06 -23.04 -1.44
CA ALA A 174 7.72 -23.59 -1.25
C ALA A 174 7.19 -23.41 0.19
N GLY A 175 8.07 -23.44 1.21
CA GLY A 175 7.70 -23.23 2.61
C GLY A 175 7.28 -21.78 2.95
N LEU A 176 7.42 -20.83 2.03
CA LEU A 176 7.08 -19.42 2.23
C LEU A 176 5.89 -18.95 1.37
N ILE A 177 5.22 -19.85 0.66
CA ILE A 177 4.06 -19.51 -0.18
C ILE A 177 2.93 -18.95 0.67
N ASP A 178 2.65 -19.54 1.82
CA ASP A 178 1.59 -19.06 2.73
C ASP A 178 1.89 -17.64 3.22
N VAL A 179 3.14 -17.33 3.54
CA VAL A 179 3.58 -15.98 3.93
C VAL A 179 3.33 -14.98 2.80
N LEU A 180 3.64 -15.35 1.55
CA LEU A 180 3.36 -14.50 0.38
C LEU A 180 1.87 -14.28 0.20
N THR A 181 1.06 -15.33 0.38
CA THR A 181 -0.41 -15.25 0.30
C THR A 181 -0.98 -14.31 1.36
N GLU A 182 -0.52 -14.38 2.60
CA GLU A 182 -0.90 -13.44 3.67
C GLU A 182 -0.49 -12.00 3.37
N LEU A 183 0.63 -11.83 2.68
CA LEU A 183 1.07 -10.52 2.20
C LEU A 183 0.28 -10.05 0.97
N GLY A 184 -0.62 -10.86 0.42
CA GLY A 184 -1.39 -10.54 -0.78
C GLY A 184 -0.52 -10.38 -2.03
N THR A 185 0.52 -11.22 -2.16
CA THR A 185 1.44 -11.18 -3.29
C THR A 185 1.89 -12.58 -3.69
N THR A 186 2.29 -12.71 -4.95
CA THR A 186 2.93 -13.94 -5.46
C THR A 186 4.45 -13.87 -5.39
N GLN A 187 5.03 -12.66 -5.42
CA GLN A 187 6.47 -12.45 -5.40
C GLN A 187 6.85 -11.00 -5.09
N PHE A 188 8.10 -10.79 -4.78
CA PHE A 188 8.71 -9.46 -4.76
C PHE A 188 9.41 -9.15 -6.08
N ILE A 189 9.33 -7.90 -6.51
CA ILE A 189 10.04 -7.36 -7.67
C ILE A 189 10.90 -6.18 -7.28
N LYS A 190 11.89 -5.81 -8.08
CA LYS A 190 12.71 -4.61 -7.82
C LYS A 190 11.84 -3.36 -7.75
N SER A 191 12.18 -2.49 -6.81
CA SER A 191 11.55 -1.18 -6.64
C SER A 191 12.55 -0.06 -6.86
N ASN A 192 12.02 1.08 -7.31
CA ASN A 192 12.79 2.32 -7.45
C ASN A 192 11.97 3.52 -6.97
N ALA A 193 12.63 4.66 -6.75
CA ALA A 193 11.98 5.85 -6.23
C ALA A 193 10.88 6.41 -7.17
N ALA A 194 10.97 6.16 -8.47
CA ALA A 194 9.97 6.61 -9.43
C ALA A 194 8.64 5.86 -9.30
N ASP A 195 8.67 4.61 -8.81
CA ASP A 195 7.48 3.78 -8.65
C ASP A 195 6.49 4.43 -7.68
N VAL A 196 6.98 5.00 -6.58
CA VAL A 196 6.15 5.56 -5.50
C VAL A 196 6.03 7.09 -5.53
N TYR A 197 6.75 7.76 -6.44
CA TYR A 197 6.84 9.21 -6.47
C TYR A 197 5.48 9.90 -6.57
N GLY A 198 5.23 10.81 -5.64
CA GLY A 198 4.02 11.62 -5.56
C GLY A 198 2.94 11.05 -4.64
N ASN A 199 3.10 9.81 -4.11
CA ASN A 199 2.11 9.20 -3.22
C ASN A 199 2.09 9.85 -1.84
N GLU A 200 3.19 10.48 -1.39
CA GLU A 200 3.25 11.25 -0.15
C GLU A 200 2.22 12.40 -0.10
N ARG A 201 1.68 12.81 -1.25
CA ARG A 201 0.65 13.85 -1.33
C ARG A 201 -0.61 13.47 -0.55
N MET A 202 -0.90 12.18 -0.44
CA MET A 202 -2.06 11.70 0.33
C MET A 202 -1.88 12.05 1.82
N LEU A 203 -0.69 11.81 2.38
CA LEU A 203 -0.35 12.19 3.76
C LEU A 203 -0.40 13.71 3.95
N ARG A 204 0.19 14.45 3.01
CA ARG A 204 0.23 15.92 3.10
C ARG A 204 -1.15 16.55 3.06
N ARG A 205 -2.09 15.99 2.31
CA ARG A 205 -3.47 16.43 2.26
C ARG A 205 -4.15 16.35 3.63
N VAL A 206 -3.87 15.30 4.40
CA VAL A 206 -4.49 15.08 5.71
C VAL A 206 -3.76 15.84 6.82
N PHE A 207 -2.44 15.89 6.79
CA PHE A 207 -1.64 16.44 7.90
C PHE A 207 -1.08 17.84 7.66
N GLY A 208 -1.28 18.41 6.47
CA GLY A 208 -0.95 19.81 6.18
C GLY A 208 0.52 20.21 6.26
N TYR A 209 1.47 19.25 6.29
CA TYR A 209 2.89 19.58 6.36
C TYR A 209 3.40 20.16 5.02
N PRO A 210 4.45 21.02 5.03
CA PRO A 210 4.94 21.64 3.84
C PRO A 210 5.53 20.62 2.86
N LYS A 211 5.36 20.87 1.56
CA LYS A 211 6.01 20.09 0.50
C LYS A 211 7.50 20.04 0.78
N SER A 212 8.10 18.86 0.69
CA SER A 212 9.56 18.72 0.81
C SER A 212 10.23 19.57 -0.27
N PRO A 213 11.35 20.26 0.03
CA PRO A 213 12.10 21.03 -0.96
C PRO A 213 12.76 20.14 -2.02
N LEU A 214 12.30 18.93 -2.20
CA LEU A 214 12.99 17.94 -2.97
C LEU A 214 12.78 18.02 -4.47
N LYS A 215 13.94 17.97 -5.02
CA LYS A 215 14.46 17.25 -6.20
C LYS A 215 13.43 16.90 -7.27
N ALA A 216 13.76 17.25 -8.50
CA ALA A 216 13.07 16.84 -9.70
C ALA A 216 12.68 15.35 -9.66
N LYS A 217 11.51 15.05 -10.21
CA LYS A 217 11.03 13.66 -10.44
C LYS A 217 12.21 12.81 -10.94
N PRO A 218 12.49 11.65 -10.31
CA PRO A 218 13.50 10.74 -10.84
C PRO A 218 13.20 10.44 -12.31
N ALA A 219 14.24 10.44 -13.16
CA ALA A 219 14.07 10.04 -14.54
C ALA A 219 13.46 8.63 -14.60
N PRO A 220 12.52 8.36 -15.54
CA PRO A 220 12.02 7.02 -15.75
C PRO A 220 13.20 6.08 -15.99
N ALA A 221 13.17 4.89 -15.38
CA ALA A 221 14.17 3.86 -15.64
C ALA A 221 14.25 3.64 -17.17
N ALA A 222 15.46 3.68 -17.72
CA ALA A 222 15.67 3.42 -19.15
C ALA A 222 15.00 2.08 -19.50
N LYS A 223 14.17 2.08 -20.54
CA LYS A 223 13.62 0.83 -21.08
C LYS A 223 14.79 -0.13 -21.32
N PRO A 224 14.66 -1.41 -20.97
CA PRO A 224 15.67 -2.41 -21.34
C PRO A 224 15.93 -2.28 -22.84
N ALA A 225 17.20 -2.20 -23.23
CA ALA A 225 17.59 -2.20 -24.62
C ALA A 225 16.94 -3.42 -25.30
N ALA A 226 16.29 -3.18 -26.44
CA ALA A 226 15.70 -4.24 -27.23
C ALA A 226 16.78 -5.30 -27.53
N VAL A 227 16.49 -6.54 -27.20
CA VAL A 227 17.37 -7.68 -27.55
C VAL A 227 17.50 -7.66 -29.06
N PRO A 228 18.73 -7.62 -29.62
CA PRO A 228 18.90 -7.65 -31.06
C PRO A 228 18.30 -8.94 -31.63
N ALA A 229 17.57 -8.79 -32.72
CA ALA A 229 16.96 -9.92 -33.42
C ALA A 229 18.04 -10.95 -33.81
N PRO A 230 17.76 -12.26 -33.75
CA PRO A 230 18.71 -13.28 -34.13
C PRO A 230 19.07 -13.11 -35.63
N VAL A 231 20.37 -13.11 -35.91
CA VAL A 231 20.92 -13.06 -37.26
C VAL A 231 20.47 -14.29 -38.01
N PRO A 232 19.88 -14.17 -39.24
CA PRO A 232 19.44 -15.32 -40.02
C PRO A 232 20.64 -16.20 -40.37
N ALA A 233 20.50 -17.51 -40.11
CA ALA A 233 21.51 -18.50 -40.45
C ALA A 233 21.77 -18.53 -41.97
N VAL A 234 23.00 -18.31 -42.36
CA VAL A 234 23.48 -18.49 -43.76
C VAL A 234 23.40 -19.98 -44.07
N LYS A 235 22.48 -20.33 -44.99
CA LYS A 235 22.46 -21.68 -45.58
C LYS A 235 23.71 -21.82 -46.45
N LYS A 236 24.54 -22.83 -46.15
CA LYS A 236 25.52 -23.40 -47.09
C LYS A 236 24.83 -24.36 -48.04
#